data_51d3fad5109a6688e0d97bc4f606f76b
#
_entry.id   51d3fad5109a6688e0d97bc4f606f76b
#
_cell.length_a   1.000
_cell.length_b   1.000
_cell.length_c   1.000
_cell.angle_alpha   90.00
_cell.angle_beta   90.00
_cell.angle_gamma   90.00
#
_symmetry.space_group_name_H-M   'P 1'
#
loop_
_entity.id
_entity.type
_entity.pdbx_description
1 polymer ?
#
loop_
_entity_poly.entity_id
_entity_poly.type
_entity_poly.pdbx_seq_one_letter_code
_entity_poly.pdbx_strand_id
1 'polypeptide(L)'
;MISGIRDNNVGEITPISKSYTIAGKTYTFETGTFALLIDGAVTIKDELGHVLLTTAGVSKKGKAGADWFPLSVDYQERFYSTGHIGGGRFNKREARPTTSAILNSRLIDRPIRPMFPKGTTNEVQIIPTIYSATGKQDFGVWGIAGASIALQLAGVHQFEDAVSGVRLAVMEDGGMIFDPTFEEVNNALYELVVAGTADIITMVEWVVKKQVKR
;
A
#
# COMPACT_ATOMS: atom_id res chain seq x y z
N MET A 1 8.43 15.43 -26.49
CA MET A 1 7.81 16.76 -26.35
C MET A 1 6.44 16.56 -25.70
N ILE A 2 6.33 16.89 -24.43
CA ILE A 2 5.08 16.89 -23.66
C ILE A 2 4.44 18.24 -23.96
N SER A 3 3.63 18.30 -25.00
CA SER A 3 2.81 19.46 -25.33
C SER A 3 1.37 19.16 -24.97
N GLY A 4 1.00 19.41 -23.80
CA GLY A 4 -0.35 19.28 -23.25
C GLY A 4 -0.39 19.95 -21.89
N ILE A 5 0.15 21.14 -21.87
CA ILE A 5 0.18 21.97 -20.68
C ILE A 5 -1.06 22.82 -20.74
N ARG A 6 -2.02 22.42 -19.88
CA ARG A 6 -2.30 23.19 -18.69
C ARG A 6 -2.55 24.64 -18.96
N ASP A 7 -3.83 24.92 -19.18
CA ASP A 7 -4.36 26.22 -18.85
C ASP A 7 -3.89 26.57 -17.44
N ASN A 8 -3.33 27.74 -17.26
CA ASN A 8 -2.79 28.26 -16.02
C ASN A 8 -3.88 28.54 -14.96
N ASN A 9 -5.02 27.90 -15.06
CA ASN A 9 -6.05 27.77 -14.02
C ASN A 9 -5.91 26.41 -13.32
N VAL A 10 -4.76 26.17 -12.69
CA VAL A 10 -4.73 25.22 -11.58
C VAL A 10 -5.53 25.89 -10.48
N GLY A 11 -6.82 25.62 -10.44
CA GLY A 11 -7.66 25.99 -9.31
C GLY A 11 -6.96 25.53 -8.05
N GLU A 12 -7.06 26.31 -7.00
CA GLU A 12 -6.48 26.02 -5.70
C GLU A 12 -6.91 24.62 -5.30
N ILE A 13 -5.97 23.64 -5.32
CA ILE A 13 -6.26 22.24 -4.96
C ILE A 13 -6.45 22.23 -3.45
N THR A 14 -7.70 22.11 -3.01
CA THR A 14 -8.02 21.99 -1.59
C THR A 14 -7.83 20.53 -1.18
N PRO A 15 -6.94 20.22 -0.22
CA PRO A 15 -6.79 18.87 0.28
C PRO A 15 -8.08 18.35 0.91
N ILE A 16 -8.39 17.08 0.64
CA ILE A 16 -9.52 16.37 1.25
C ILE A 16 -8.97 15.39 2.25
N SER A 17 -9.44 15.46 3.49
CA SER A 17 -9.03 14.57 4.57
C SER A 17 -10.26 13.95 5.23
N LYS A 18 -10.20 12.63 5.53
CA LYS A 18 -11.22 11.89 6.27
C LYS A 18 -10.56 10.94 7.25
N SER A 19 -11.09 10.88 8.47
CA SER A 19 -10.61 9.98 9.52
C SER A 19 -11.67 8.94 9.87
N TYR A 20 -11.20 7.70 10.12
CA TYR A 20 -12.04 6.58 10.52
C TYR A 20 -11.37 5.85 11.69
N THR A 21 -12.15 5.44 12.68
CA THR A 21 -11.67 4.60 13.78
C THR A 21 -12.03 3.14 13.51
N ILE A 22 -11.01 2.30 13.42
CA ILE A 22 -11.13 0.87 13.12
C ILE A 22 -10.43 0.10 14.23
N ALA A 23 -11.15 -0.78 14.93
CA ALA A 23 -10.63 -1.57 16.05
C ALA A 23 -9.89 -0.71 17.12
N GLY A 24 -10.41 0.49 17.39
CA GLY A 24 -9.85 1.43 18.38
C GLY A 24 -8.64 2.24 17.93
N LYS A 25 -8.19 2.10 16.69
CA LYS A 25 -7.12 2.90 16.06
C LYS A 25 -7.70 3.86 15.04
N THR A 26 -7.25 5.11 15.03
CA THR A 26 -7.73 6.13 14.10
C THR A 26 -6.78 6.26 12.92
N TYR A 27 -7.33 6.11 11.72
CA TYR A 27 -6.64 6.26 10.45
C TYR A 27 -7.17 7.47 9.70
N THR A 28 -6.28 8.32 9.22
CA THR A 28 -6.63 9.50 8.43
C THR A 28 -6.14 9.30 6.99
N PHE A 29 -7.08 9.42 6.06
CA PHE A 29 -6.84 9.35 4.63
C PHE A 29 -6.89 10.76 4.05
N GLU A 30 -5.85 11.16 3.32
CA GLU A 30 -5.72 12.51 2.78
C GLU A 30 -5.29 12.46 1.31
N THR A 31 -5.93 13.26 0.47
CA THR A 31 -5.53 13.45 -0.93
C THR A 31 -5.44 14.93 -1.27
N GLY A 32 -4.68 15.28 -2.33
CA GLY A 32 -4.51 16.66 -2.77
C GLY A 32 -3.39 17.43 -2.07
N THR A 33 -2.64 16.81 -1.15
CA THR A 33 -1.48 17.44 -0.46
C THR A 33 -0.17 17.09 -1.14
N PHE A 34 0.02 15.81 -1.50
CA PHE A 34 1.27 15.31 -2.08
C PHE A 34 1.03 14.74 -3.47
N ALA A 35 2.12 14.67 -4.26
CA ALA A 35 2.16 14.03 -5.56
C ALA A 35 1.08 14.54 -6.55
N LEU A 36 0.87 15.84 -6.62
CA LEU A 36 -0.16 16.51 -7.42
C LEU A 36 -0.04 16.32 -8.94
N LEU A 37 1.05 15.76 -9.42
CA LEU A 37 1.33 15.55 -10.85
C LEU A 37 1.01 14.13 -11.32
N ILE A 38 0.72 13.21 -10.40
CA ILE A 38 0.36 11.83 -10.71
C ILE A 38 -1.17 11.72 -10.87
N ASP A 39 -1.64 10.65 -11.51
CA ASP A 39 -3.06 10.46 -11.76
C ASP A 39 -3.87 10.26 -10.48
N GLY A 40 -3.34 9.52 -9.50
CA GLY A 40 -3.96 9.35 -8.20
C GLY A 40 -2.95 9.24 -7.06
N ALA A 41 -3.24 9.86 -5.93
CA ALA A 41 -2.40 9.81 -4.74
C ALA A 41 -3.23 9.89 -3.46
N VAL A 42 -2.85 9.10 -2.46
CA VAL A 42 -3.44 9.13 -1.13
C VAL A 42 -2.36 8.97 -0.06
N THR A 43 -2.49 9.71 1.01
CA THR A 43 -1.67 9.57 2.22
C THR A 43 -2.51 8.92 3.31
N ILE A 44 -1.98 7.89 3.95
CA ILE A 44 -2.59 7.24 5.12
C ILE A 44 -1.72 7.58 6.32
N LYS A 45 -2.38 8.06 7.38
CA LYS A 45 -1.73 8.47 8.64
C LYS A 45 -2.45 7.84 9.81
N ASP A 46 -1.75 7.60 10.91
CA ASP A 46 -2.34 7.22 12.20
C ASP A 46 -1.95 8.19 13.32
N GLU A 47 -2.46 7.92 14.52
CA GLU A 47 -2.19 8.72 15.73
C GLU A 47 -0.76 8.58 16.24
N LEU A 48 -0.02 7.52 15.85
CA LEU A 48 1.36 7.28 16.23
C LEU A 48 2.36 8.04 15.35
N GLY A 49 1.88 8.77 14.35
CA GLY A 49 2.71 9.53 13.43
C GLY A 49 3.27 8.70 12.27
N HIS A 50 2.72 7.50 12.03
CA HIS A 50 3.04 6.77 10.81
C HIS A 50 2.42 7.47 9.60
N VAL A 51 3.16 7.50 8.49
CA VAL A 51 2.73 8.14 7.25
C VAL A 51 3.16 7.29 6.06
N LEU A 52 2.17 6.80 5.30
CA LEU A 52 2.34 6.11 4.03
C LEU A 52 1.72 6.94 2.92
N LEU A 53 2.49 7.33 1.91
CA LEU A 53 1.97 7.88 0.66
C LEU A 53 1.88 6.76 -0.37
N THR A 54 0.73 6.58 -1.00
CA THR A 54 0.58 5.68 -2.14
C THR A 54 0.17 6.47 -3.37
N THR A 55 0.91 6.27 -4.47
CA THR A 55 0.64 6.89 -5.75
C THR A 55 0.29 5.84 -6.79
N ALA A 56 -0.59 6.18 -7.73
CA ALA A 56 -0.94 5.37 -8.87
C ALA A 56 -0.82 6.19 -10.16
N GLY A 57 -0.05 5.68 -11.11
CA GLY A 57 0.08 6.23 -12.46
C GLY A 57 -0.42 5.22 -13.49
N VAL A 58 -1.15 5.70 -14.49
CA VAL A 58 -1.75 4.86 -15.53
C VAL A 58 -1.41 5.39 -16.91
N SER A 59 -0.89 4.54 -17.77
CA SER A 59 -0.60 4.93 -19.14
C SER A 59 -1.89 5.18 -19.93
N LYS A 60 -1.94 6.27 -20.68
CA LYS A 60 -3.09 6.61 -21.54
C LYS A 60 -3.28 5.65 -22.72
N LYS A 61 -2.22 4.93 -23.11
CA LYS A 61 -2.24 3.98 -24.22
C LYS A 61 -1.84 2.61 -23.73
N GLY A 62 -2.56 1.60 -24.17
CA GLY A 62 -2.18 0.21 -23.95
C GLY A 62 -0.86 -0.13 -24.65
N LYS A 63 -0.11 -1.06 -24.07
CA LYS A 63 1.15 -1.55 -24.63
C LYS A 63 0.85 -2.47 -25.80
N ALA A 64 1.22 -2.04 -27.01
CA ALA A 64 0.98 -2.81 -28.22
C ALA A 64 1.69 -4.18 -28.16
N GLY A 65 0.96 -5.26 -28.45
CA GLY A 65 1.49 -6.62 -28.47
C GLY A 65 1.68 -7.26 -27.07
N ALA A 66 1.20 -6.62 -26.00
CA ALA A 66 1.20 -7.24 -24.68
C ALA A 66 0.05 -8.25 -24.58
N ASP A 67 0.38 -9.49 -24.24
CA ASP A 67 -0.53 -10.57 -23.89
C ASP A 67 -0.72 -10.74 -22.37
N TRP A 68 -0.11 -9.85 -21.59
CA TRP A 68 -0.13 -9.83 -20.14
C TRP A 68 -0.43 -8.42 -19.59
N PHE A 69 -1.00 -8.35 -18.39
CA PHE A 69 -1.30 -7.08 -17.72
C PHE A 69 -0.03 -6.45 -17.09
N PRO A 70 0.42 -5.28 -17.60
CA PRO A 70 1.63 -4.62 -17.13
C PRO A 70 1.38 -3.81 -15.85
N LEU A 71 1.05 -4.49 -14.75
CA LEU A 71 0.98 -3.92 -13.41
C LEU A 71 2.34 -4.04 -12.73
N SER A 72 2.85 -2.93 -12.21
CA SER A 72 4.03 -2.88 -11.35
C SER A 72 3.69 -2.26 -10.00
N VAL A 73 4.12 -2.92 -8.93
CA VAL A 73 4.02 -2.40 -7.56
C VAL A 73 5.42 -2.29 -6.98
N ASP A 74 5.79 -1.11 -6.55
CA ASP A 74 7.14 -0.79 -6.03
C ASP A 74 7.01 -0.18 -4.64
N TYR A 75 6.99 -1.04 -3.62
CA TYR A 75 6.91 -0.65 -2.22
C TYR A 75 8.26 -0.15 -1.73
N GLN A 76 8.29 1.08 -1.22
CA GLN A 76 9.52 1.77 -0.87
C GLN A 76 9.62 2.00 0.65
N GLU A 77 10.59 1.33 1.26
CA GLU A 77 11.07 1.59 2.61
C GLU A 77 12.30 2.51 2.52
N ARG A 78 12.27 3.63 3.23
CA ARG A 78 13.36 4.60 3.23
C ARG A 78 13.96 4.73 4.63
N PHE A 79 15.29 4.85 4.74
CA PHE A 79 15.97 5.02 6.03
C PHE A 79 15.45 6.22 6.81
N TYR A 80 15.15 7.30 6.13
CA TYR A 80 14.64 8.52 6.77
C TYR A 80 13.29 8.30 7.47
N SER A 81 12.48 7.31 7.05
CA SER A 81 11.16 7.06 7.63
C SER A 81 11.23 6.69 9.12
N THR A 82 12.32 6.08 9.55
CA THR A 82 12.59 5.70 10.95
C THR A 82 13.63 6.61 11.60
N GLY A 83 13.96 7.75 10.98
CA GLY A 83 14.97 8.69 11.48
C GLY A 83 16.41 8.24 11.27
N HIS A 84 16.65 7.18 10.50
CA HIS A 84 18.00 6.72 10.20
C HIS A 84 18.58 7.47 9.00
N ILE A 85 19.85 7.86 9.12
CA ILE A 85 20.64 8.40 8.01
C ILE A 85 21.55 7.29 7.52
N GLY A 86 21.30 6.81 6.30
CA GLY A 86 22.19 5.87 5.64
C GLY A 86 23.54 6.52 5.35
N GLY A 87 24.65 5.93 5.77
CA GLY A 87 25.95 6.55 5.58
C GLY A 87 27.15 5.75 6.05
N GLY A 88 26.96 4.48 6.33
CA GLY A 88 28.08 3.59 6.65
C GLY A 88 29.02 3.39 5.45
N ARG A 89 30.29 3.06 5.72
CA ARG A 89 31.34 2.83 4.70
C ARG A 89 30.89 1.81 3.64
N PHE A 90 30.00 0.88 4.02
CA PHE A 90 29.52 -0.22 3.19
C PHE A 90 28.09 -0.05 2.69
N ASN A 91 27.26 0.77 3.37
CA ASN A 91 25.84 1.02 3.03
C ASN A 91 25.62 2.49 2.70
N LYS A 92 26.15 2.93 1.55
CA LYS A 92 26.11 4.36 1.18
C LYS A 92 24.79 4.81 0.54
N ARG A 93 23.99 3.90 -0.02
CA ARG A 93 22.77 4.22 -0.79
C ARG A 93 21.72 3.12 -0.65
N GLU A 94 20.47 3.51 -0.66
CA GLU A 94 19.30 2.63 -0.82
C GLU A 94 19.17 2.21 -2.30
N ALA A 95 20.11 1.40 -2.79
CA ALA A 95 20.20 1.10 -4.23
C ALA A 95 19.27 -0.04 -4.66
N ARG A 96 18.91 -0.93 -3.74
CA ARG A 96 18.04 -2.09 -4.02
C ARG A 96 16.95 -2.20 -2.94
N PRO A 97 15.73 -2.61 -3.32
CA PRO A 97 14.68 -2.91 -2.35
C PRO A 97 15.14 -4.00 -1.38
N THR A 98 14.70 -3.91 -0.13
CA THR A 98 14.88 -4.97 0.86
C THR A 98 14.02 -6.18 0.48
N THR A 99 14.33 -7.35 1.05
CA THR A 99 13.49 -8.55 0.88
C THR A 99 12.07 -8.28 1.39
N SER A 100 11.93 -7.56 2.50
CA SER A 100 10.64 -7.12 3.04
C SER A 100 9.87 -6.26 2.04
N ALA A 101 10.52 -5.25 1.45
CA ALA A 101 9.90 -4.39 0.45
C ALA A 101 9.41 -5.17 -0.78
N ILE A 102 10.18 -6.15 -1.25
CA ILE A 102 9.77 -7.02 -2.36
C ILE A 102 8.55 -7.88 -1.98
N LEU A 103 8.53 -8.43 -0.77
CA LEU A 103 7.40 -9.23 -0.29
C LEU A 103 6.14 -8.36 -0.14
N ASN A 104 6.27 -7.15 0.40
CA ASN A 104 5.17 -6.19 0.52
C ASN A 104 4.67 -5.72 -0.86
N SER A 105 5.55 -5.53 -1.84
CA SER A 105 5.14 -5.28 -3.23
C SER A 105 4.24 -6.39 -3.76
N ARG A 106 4.62 -7.66 -3.52
CA ARG A 106 3.83 -8.83 -3.93
C ARG A 106 2.53 -8.99 -3.13
N LEU A 107 2.56 -8.66 -1.83
CA LEU A 107 1.38 -8.66 -0.97
C LEU A 107 0.31 -7.67 -1.49
N ILE A 108 0.74 -6.53 -2.01
CA ILE A 108 -0.15 -5.50 -2.57
C ILE A 108 -0.61 -5.90 -3.99
N ASP A 109 0.29 -6.41 -4.82
CA ASP A 109 -0.04 -6.81 -6.21
C ASP A 109 -1.11 -7.90 -6.27
N ARG A 110 -1.01 -8.92 -5.42
CA ARG A 110 -1.87 -10.12 -5.47
C ARG A 110 -3.37 -9.84 -5.33
N PRO A 111 -3.86 -9.04 -4.38
CA PRO A 111 -5.28 -8.73 -4.27
C PRO A 111 -5.77 -7.67 -5.29
N ILE A 112 -4.88 -6.83 -5.81
CA ILE A 112 -5.21 -5.75 -6.75
C ILE A 112 -5.30 -6.27 -8.19
N ARG A 113 -4.38 -7.14 -8.60
CA ARG A 113 -4.28 -7.65 -9.98
C ARG A 113 -5.55 -8.32 -10.50
N PRO A 114 -6.25 -9.18 -9.72
CA PRO A 114 -7.48 -9.83 -10.18
C PRO A 114 -8.66 -8.88 -10.40
N MET A 115 -8.60 -7.65 -9.87
CA MET A 115 -9.65 -6.64 -10.00
C MET A 115 -9.65 -5.96 -11.37
N PHE A 116 -8.63 -6.22 -12.19
CA PHE A 116 -8.59 -5.73 -13.55
C PHE A 116 -9.13 -6.80 -14.52
N PRO A 117 -9.92 -6.42 -15.53
CA PRO A 117 -10.44 -7.36 -16.51
C PRO A 117 -9.31 -7.97 -17.34
N LYS A 118 -9.55 -9.18 -17.82
CA LYS A 118 -8.63 -9.87 -18.74
C LYS A 118 -8.45 -9.03 -20.00
N GLY A 119 -7.21 -8.91 -20.48
CA GLY A 119 -6.88 -8.12 -21.65
C GLY A 119 -6.58 -6.65 -21.39
N THR A 120 -6.51 -6.20 -20.15
CA THR A 120 -5.99 -4.88 -19.80
C THR A 120 -4.53 -4.78 -20.22
N THR A 121 -4.21 -3.84 -21.12
CA THR A 121 -2.87 -3.62 -21.68
C THR A 121 -2.26 -2.29 -21.27
N ASN A 122 -3.01 -1.44 -20.56
CA ASN A 122 -2.50 -0.19 -20.01
C ASN A 122 -1.47 -0.49 -18.92
N GLU A 123 -0.33 0.18 -18.97
CA GLU A 123 0.67 0.09 -17.92
C GLU A 123 0.17 0.82 -16.66
N VAL A 124 0.17 0.12 -15.55
CA VAL A 124 -0.23 0.63 -14.24
C VAL A 124 0.95 0.51 -13.29
N GLN A 125 1.34 1.63 -12.69
CA GLN A 125 2.39 1.67 -11.69
C GLN A 125 1.84 2.18 -10.35
N ILE A 126 2.09 1.42 -9.29
CA ILE A 126 1.69 1.75 -7.92
C ILE A 126 2.95 1.84 -7.07
N ILE A 127 3.13 2.97 -6.38
CA ILE A 127 4.31 3.21 -5.54
C ILE A 127 3.85 3.62 -4.14
N PRO A 128 3.75 2.65 -3.20
CA PRO A 128 3.60 2.95 -1.79
C PRO A 128 4.97 3.31 -1.20
N THR A 129 5.07 4.47 -0.55
CA THR A 129 6.31 4.98 0.06
C THR A 129 6.06 5.33 1.52
N ILE A 130 6.86 4.76 2.42
CA ILE A 130 6.80 5.08 3.85
C ILE A 130 7.58 6.36 4.10
N TYR A 131 6.90 7.40 4.58
CA TYR A 131 7.52 8.68 4.96
C TYR A 131 7.88 8.76 6.43
N SER A 132 7.06 8.15 7.30
CA SER A 132 7.31 8.12 8.74
C SER A 132 6.85 6.82 9.33
N ALA A 133 7.69 6.20 10.16
CA ALA A 133 7.40 4.95 10.85
C ALA A 133 8.21 4.83 12.14
N THR A 134 7.64 4.17 13.14
CA THR A 134 8.36 3.83 14.39
C THR A 134 9.32 2.65 14.21
N GLY A 135 9.27 1.92 13.09
CA GLY A 135 10.03 0.69 12.87
C GLY A 135 9.47 -0.54 13.61
N LYS A 136 8.30 -0.43 14.21
CA LYS A 136 7.68 -1.51 15.01
C LYS A 136 6.54 -2.22 14.29
N GLN A 137 6.16 -1.78 13.12
CA GLN A 137 4.94 -2.17 12.42
C GLN A 137 5.21 -2.39 10.92
N ASP A 138 4.41 -3.27 10.30
CA ASP A 138 4.44 -3.48 8.85
C ASP A 138 3.28 -2.73 8.20
N PHE A 139 3.52 -2.10 7.04
CA PHE A 139 2.54 -1.29 6.33
C PHE A 139 2.07 -1.92 5.01
N GLY A 140 2.32 -3.20 4.78
CA GLY A 140 1.88 -3.90 3.57
C GLY A 140 0.38 -3.82 3.35
N VAL A 141 -0.40 -3.99 4.42
CA VAL A 141 -1.87 -3.91 4.38
C VAL A 141 -2.36 -2.48 4.11
N TRP A 142 -1.70 -1.47 4.69
CA TRP A 142 -1.97 -0.06 4.35
C TRP A 142 -1.69 0.21 2.88
N GLY A 143 -0.63 -0.43 2.33
CA GLY A 143 -0.31 -0.36 0.92
C GLY A 143 -1.41 -0.91 0.01
N ILE A 144 -2.13 -1.97 0.43
CA ILE A 144 -3.29 -2.51 -0.30
C ILE A 144 -4.41 -1.46 -0.35
N ALA A 145 -4.80 -0.93 0.80
CA ALA A 145 -5.84 0.10 0.88
C ALA A 145 -5.43 1.37 0.12
N GLY A 146 -4.18 1.81 0.30
CA GLY A 146 -3.63 2.97 -0.41
C GLY A 146 -3.62 2.79 -1.92
N ALA A 147 -3.22 1.61 -2.41
CA ALA A 147 -3.23 1.28 -3.84
C ALA A 147 -4.64 1.33 -4.42
N SER A 148 -5.61 0.73 -3.73
CA SER A 148 -7.01 0.74 -4.13
C SER A 148 -7.57 2.15 -4.23
N ILE A 149 -7.36 2.98 -3.21
CA ILE A 149 -7.84 4.37 -3.19
C ILE A 149 -7.13 5.19 -4.29
N ALA A 150 -5.81 5.05 -4.44
CA ALA A 150 -5.06 5.79 -5.46
C ALA A 150 -5.49 5.43 -6.89
N LEU A 151 -5.81 4.16 -7.17
CA LEU A 151 -6.35 3.71 -8.46
C LEU A 151 -7.73 4.30 -8.75
N GLN A 152 -8.60 4.35 -7.74
CA GLN A 152 -9.92 4.97 -7.88
C GLN A 152 -9.82 6.48 -8.10
N LEU A 153 -8.93 7.17 -7.37
CA LEU A 153 -8.66 8.60 -7.57
C LEU A 153 -8.06 8.90 -8.95
N ALA A 154 -7.26 7.98 -9.48
CA ALA A 154 -6.72 8.06 -10.84
C ALA A 154 -7.79 7.90 -11.94
N GLY A 155 -9.02 7.55 -11.57
CA GLY A 155 -10.12 7.36 -12.52
C GLY A 155 -9.92 6.14 -13.43
N VAL A 156 -9.32 5.08 -12.92
CA VAL A 156 -9.09 3.84 -13.69
C VAL A 156 -10.41 3.12 -13.85
N HIS A 157 -11.10 3.35 -14.94
CA HIS A 157 -12.44 2.75 -15.22
C HIS A 157 -12.48 1.22 -15.20
N GLN A 158 -11.32 0.58 -15.29
CA GLN A 158 -11.19 -0.88 -15.29
C GLN A 158 -11.06 -1.44 -13.87
N PHE A 159 -10.88 -0.57 -12.86
CA PHE A 159 -10.77 -0.93 -11.45
C PHE A 159 -12.09 -0.60 -10.75
N GLU A 160 -13.03 -1.54 -10.76
CA GLU A 160 -14.42 -1.28 -10.36
C GLU A 160 -14.62 -1.32 -8.85
N ASP A 161 -13.99 -2.28 -8.16
CA ASP A 161 -14.23 -2.53 -6.74
C ASP A 161 -13.08 -2.08 -5.84
N ALA A 162 -13.43 -1.49 -4.70
CA ALA A 162 -12.47 -1.14 -3.67
C ALA A 162 -11.92 -2.40 -3.00
N VAL A 163 -10.61 -2.52 -2.95
CA VAL A 163 -9.90 -3.60 -2.25
C VAL A 163 -9.28 -3.05 -0.97
N SER A 164 -9.43 -3.79 0.12
CA SER A 164 -8.76 -3.51 1.37
C SER A 164 -8.17 -4.79 1.96
N GLY A 165 -7.37 -4.65 3.00
CA GLY A 165 -6.79 -5.77 3.70
C GLY A 165 -6.78 -5.56 5.20
N VAL A 166 -6.66 -6.66 5.94
CA VAL A 166 -6.49 -6.69 7.38
C VAL A 166 -5.34 -7.61 7.76
N ARG A 167 -4.53 -7.19 8.72
CA ARG A 167 -3.50 -8.00 9.36
C ARG A 167 -3.90 -8.24 10.80
N LEU A 168 -3.87 -9.49 11.22
CA LEU A 168 -4.28 -9.95 12.54
C LEU A 168 -3.18 -10.80 13.18
N ALA A 169 -2.91 -10.57 14.45
CA ALA A 169 -2.20 -11.51 15.31
C ALA A 169 -3.22 -12.26 16.16
N VAL A 170 -3.24 -13.59 16.06
CA VAL A 170 -4.14 -14.43 16.85
C VAL A 170 -3.37 -15.06 17.99
N MET A 171 -3.83 -14.78 19.21
CA MET A 171 -3.20 -15.19 20.45
C MET A 171 -3.65 -16.61 20.88
N GLU A 172 -2.92 -17.22 21.81
CA GLU A 172 -3.23 -18.58 22.32
C GLU A 172 -4.61 -18.69 23.00
N ASP A 173 -5.10 -17.61 23.59
CA ASP A 173 -6.42 -17.50 24.21
C ASP A 173 -7.57 -17.27 23.20
N GLY A 174 -7.26 -17.20 21.90
CA GLY A 174 -8.19 -16.87 20.85
C GLY A 174 -8.44 -15.38 20.64
N GLY A 175 -7.80 -14.51 21.41
CA GLY A 175 -7.83 -13.06 21.21
C GLY A 175 -7.19 -12.67 19.87
N MET A 176 -7.73 -11.63 19.22
CA MET A 176 -7.22 -11.11 17.94
C MET A 176 -6.78 -9.66 18.11
N ILE A 177 -5.55 -9.38 17.69
CA ILE A 177 -5.00 -8.02 17.64
C ILE A 177 -5.04 -7.55 16.19
N PHE A 178 -5.76 -6.46 15.94
CA PHE A 178 -5.83 -5.81 14.63
C PHE A 178 -4.61 -4.91 14.42
N ASP A 179 -4.03 -4.97 13.20
CA ASP A 179 -2.85 -4.19 12.80
C ASP A 179 -1.72 -4.26 13.84
N PRO A 180 -1.20 -5.50 14.10
CA PRO A 180 -0.29 -5.76 15.21
C PRO A 180 1.11 -5.22 14.94
N THR A 181 1.82 -4.90 16.01
CA THR A 181 3.27 -4.67 16.00
C THR A 181 4.06 -5.96 15.76
N PHE A 182 5.33 -5.85 15.39
CA PHE A 182 6.21 -7.02 15.25
C PHE A 182 6.35 -7.81 16.56
N GLU A 183 6.32 -7.15 17.71
CA GLU A 183 6.38 -7.78 19.02
C GLU A 183 5.12 -8.63 19.29
N GLU A 184 3.94 -8.08 19.02
CA GLU A 184 2.67 -8.79 19.15
C GLU A 184 2.59 -9.99 18.19
N VAL A 185 3.05 -9.83 16.95
CA VAL A 185 3.13 -10.93 15.96
C VAL A 185 4.08 -12.03 16.45
N ASN A 186 5.23 -11.69 17.05
CA ASN A 186 6.18 -12.69 17.56
C ASN A 186 5.63 -13.46 18.76
N ASN A 187 4.73 -12.86 19.53
CA ASN A 187 4.06 -13.50 20.69
C ASN A 187 2.79 -14.25 20.29
N ALA A 188 2.28 -14.05 19.07
CA ALA A 188 1.07 -14.69 18.58
C ALA A 188 1.24 -16.19 18.29
N LEU A 189 0.14 -16.91 18.28
CA LEU A 189 0.06 -18.29 17.81
C LEU A 189 0.27 -18.33 16.30
N TYR A 190 -0.46 -17.49 15.57
CA TYR A 190 -0.29 -17.30 14.13
C TYR A 190 -0.65 -15.87 13.73
N GLU A 191 -0.10 -15.47 12.61
CA GLU A 191 -0.39 -14.24 11.91
C GLU A 191 -1.28 -14.54 10.71
N LEU A 192 -2.29 -13.70 10.48
CA LEU A 192 -3.22 -13.82 9.37
C LEU A 192 -3.30 -12.49 8.63
N VAL A 193 -3.16 -12.54 7.32
CA VAL A 193 -3.45 -11.42 6.42
C VAL A 193 -4.55 -11.83 5.47
N VAL A 194 -5.62 -11.03 5.43
CA VAL A 194 -6.75 -11.23 4.52
C VAL A 194 -6.95 -9.96 3.73
N ALA A 195 -7.17 -10.09 2.41
CA ALA A 195 -7.52 -8.97 1.56
C ALA A 195 -8.62 -9.35 0.58
N GLY A 196 -9.43 -8.35 0.21
CA GLY A 196 -10.55 -8.54 -0.71
C GLY A 196 -11.39 -7.28 -0.86
N THR A 197 -12.51 -7.44 -1.55
CA THR A 197 -13.58 -6.44 -1.66
C THR A 197 -14.62 -6.64 -0.53
N ALA A 198 -15.71 -5.90 -0.57
CA ALA A 198 -16.82 -6.09 0.36
C ALA A 198 -17.45 -7.50 0.25
N ASP A 199 -17.42 -8.09 -0.96
CA ASP A 199 -18.15 -9.31 -1.27
C ASP A 199 -17.23 -10.53 -1.46
N ILE A 200 -15.95 -10.34 -1.78
CA ILE A 200 -15.05 -11.42 -2.19
C ILE A 200 -13.70 -11.29 -1.47
N ILE A 201 -13.24 -12.40 -0.89
CA ILE A 201 -11.87 -12.54 -0.41
C ILE A 201 -10.99 -12.93 -1.59
N THR A 202 -10.00 -12.09 -1.91
CA THR A 202 -9.08 -12.31 -3.03
C THR A 202 -7.74 -12.87 -2.61
N MET A 203 -7.37 -12.69 -1.34
CA MET A 203 -6.08 -13.16 -0.81
C MET A 203 -6.20 -13.53 0.67
N VAL A 204 -5.59 -14.66 1.03
CA VAL A 204 -5.36 -15.07 2.41
C VAL A 204 -3.91 -15.53 2.52
N GLU A 205 -3.18 -14.99 3.50
CA GLU A 205 -1.85 -15.46 3.90
C GLU A 205 -1.85 -15.71 5.40
N TRP A 206 -1.24 -16.80 5.82
CA TRP A 206 -1.11 -17.12 7.23
C TRP A 206 0.27 -17.69 7.55
N VAL A 207 0.79 -17.36 8.72
CA VAL A 207 2.10 -17.84 9.20
C VAL A 207 1.95 -18.30 10.63
N VAL A 208 2.25 -19.57 10.89
CA VAL A 208 2.32 -20.12 12.25
C VAL A 208 3.61 -19.66 12.90
N LYS A 209 3.52 -19.00 14.05
CA LYS A 209 4.67 -18.50 14.81
C LYS A 209 5.10 -19.45 15.91
N LYS A 210 4.16 -20.15 16.54
CA LYS A 210 4.43 -21.15 17.57
C LYS A 210 3.84 -22.50 17.18
N GLN A 211 4.58 -23.59 17.42
CA GLN A 211 4.01 -24.91 17.29
C GLN A 211 3.01 -25.14 18.40
N VAL A 212 1.78 -25.44 18.06
CA VAL A 212 0.77 -25.92 19.01
C VAL A 212 1.24 -27.30 19.48
N LYS A 213 1.68 -27.43 20.73
CA LYS A 213 1.87 -28.76 21.32
C LYS A 213 0.50 -29.44 21.39
N ARG A 214 0.35 -30.53 20.64
CA ARG A 214 -0.81 -31.43 20.74
C ARG A 214 -0.82 -32.11 22.10
#